data_4edfeb4c1e1ba96e5c8b61e846781e8d
#
_entry.id   4edfeb4c1e1ba96e5c8b61e846781e8d
#
_cell.length_a   1.000
_cell.length_b   1.000
_cell.length_c   1.000
_cell.angle_alpha   90.00
_cell.angle_beta   90.00
_cell.angle_gamma   90.00
#
_symmetry.space_group_name_H-M   'P 1'
#
loop_
_entity.id
_entity.type
_entity.pdbx_description
1 polymer ?
#
loop_
_entity_poly.entity_id
_entity_poly.type
_entity_poly.pdbx_seq_one_letter_code
_entity_poly.pdbx_strand_id
1 'polypeptide(L)'
;MFIKDLTCISPQKTFPSTGSGQVNDDFFGSAPIIYTGSQLNAVEPSYEEIPRGQLRRMGKSNRMATGAGMPLLSKHKTDGIIIGTTDGGMEDCHKFLNQIIQFEEGTLTPTGFVQGAPSSPAGGLALMSANSGYNNTHSNKGLSFENCLMDADLLFAEGRAKSLMVGCVEEISQAQYRIETLAGYIKKEETTSDKLIGCGTLGAVNGEGAAMFVVESTSDNALAEIVDSDMISYPTMDDLSAKATLFLTRNGLQTSDIDALMLGYSGDANSDHWYDDFAKQLFPDTGIIAFKNLFGETPSASAFATWFAANLVRGKPVPQLAVQKPISGKLKTILIYNHYQGNQHGFVLVRGV
;
A
#
# COMPACT_ATOMS: atom_id res chain seq x y z
N MET A 1 6.10 15.71 -4.13
CA MET A 1 7.21 15.03 -3.44
C MET A 1 7.88 14.02 -4.35
N PHE A 2 9.19 13.79 -4.20
CA PHE A 2 9.98 12.98 -5.13
C PHE A 2 10.47 11.69 -4.47
N ILE A 3 10.16 10.55 -5.09
CA ILE A 3 10.59 9.24 -4.60
C ILE A 3 12.06 9.02 -4.95
N LYS A 4 12.91 8.81 -3.95
CA LYS A 4 14.35 8.54 -4.10
C LYS A 4 14.68 7.06 -4.10
N ASP A 5 14.00 6.32 -3.27
CA ASP A 5 14.15 4.87 -3.15
C ASP A 5 12.81 4.26 -2.70
N LEU A 6 12.60 2.98 -2.97
CA LEU A 6 11.36 2.31 -2.64
C LEU A 6 11.56 0.80 -2.47
N THR A 7 10.78 0.21 -1.59
CA THR A 7 10.74 -1.23 -1.36
C THR A 7 9.30 -1.69 -1.21
N CYS A 8 9.06 -2.96 -1.50
CA CYS A 8 7.74 -3.57 -1.30
C CYS A 8 7.90 -5.05 -0.92
N ILE A 9 7.22 -5.46 0.13
CA ILE A 9 6.95 -6.85 0.48
C ILE A 9 5.46 -7.05 0.24
N SER A 10 5.09 -7.95 -0.62
CA SER A 10 3.70 -8.16 -1.04
C SER A 10 3.42 -9.63 -1.33
N PRO A 11 2.19 -10.01 -1.69
CA PRO A 11 1.89 -11.36 -2.19
C PRO A 11 2.64 -11.73 -3.46
N GLN A 12 3.26 -10.79 -4.14
CA GLN A 12 4.11 -11.04 -5.30
C GLN A 12 5.60 -10.99 -4.91
N LYS A 13 6.50 -11.48 -5.76
CA LYS A 13 7.95 -11.41 -5.54
C LYS A 13 8.48 -9.99 -5.83
N THR A 14 8.03 -9.03 -5.02
CA THR A 14 8.34 -7.60 -5.19
C THR A 14 9.58 -7.13 -4.45
N PHE A 15 10.05 -7.91 -3.47
CA PHE A 15 11.26 -7.57 -2.72
C PHE A 15 12.51 -8.11 -3.43
N PRO A 16 13.59 -7.30 -3.58
CA PRO A 16 14.81 -7.75 -4.23
C PRO A 16 15.42 -8.95 -3.48
N SER A 17 15.81 -10.00 -4.21
CA SER A 17 16.57 -11.10 -3.60
C SER A 17 17.98 -10.63 -3.24
N THR A 18 18.34 -10.74 -1.96
CA THR A 18 19.67 -10.39 -1.46
C THR A 18 20.73 -11.36 -2.00
N GLY A 19 21.84 -10.84 -2.55
CA GLY A 19 23.05 -11.64 -2.80
C GLY A 19 23.89 -11.33 -4.01
N SER A 20 23.44 -10.54 -4.99
CA SER A 20 24.22 -10.34 -6.23
C SER A 20 24.33 -8.89 -6.73
N GLY A 21 23.91 -7.90 -5.98
CA GLY A 21 23.97 -6.49 -6.45
C GLY A 21 23.15 -6.19 -7.71
N GLN A 22 22.53 -7.21 -8.30
CA GLN A 22 21.54 -7.08 -9.36
C GLN A 22 20.18 -7.14 -8.72
N VAL A 23 19.42 -6.07 -8.87
CA VAL A 23 17.97 -6.05 -8.57
C VAL A 23 17.33 -7.04 -9.55
N ASN A 24 17.20 -8.29 -9.15
CA ASN A 24 16.34 -9.22 -9.87
C ASN A 24 14.92 -8.77 -9.52
N ASP A 25 14.35 -7.94 -10.38
CA ASP A 25 12.93 -7.59 -10.39
C ASP A 25 12.13 -8.83 -10.80
N ASP A 26 12.06 -9.82 -9.90
CA ASP A 26 11.34 -11.07 -10.17
C ASP A 26 9.88 -10.82 -10.54
N PHE A 27 9.28 -9.75 -9.99
CA PHE A 27 7.89 -9.37 -10.28
C PHE A 27 7.68 -8.85 -11.72
N PHE A 28 8.57 -7.97 -12.20
CA PHE A 28 8.45 -7.39 -13.56
C PHE A 28 9.03 -8.27 -14.65
N GLY A 29 9.92 -9.20 -14.31
CA GLY A 29 10.61 -10.10 -15.23
C GLY A 29 9.99 -11.50 -15.33
N SER A 30 9.02 -11.85 -14.50
CA SER A 30 8.39 -13.17 -14.46
C SER A 30 6.85 -13.09 -14.44
N ALA A 31 6.19 -14.23 -14.64
CA ALA A 31 4.73 -14.29 -14.48
C ALA A 31 4.33 -14.03 -13.01
N PRO A 32 3.28 -13.22 -12.77
CA PRO A 32 2.75 -13.04 -11.43
C PRO A 32 2.34 -14.36 -10.78
N ILE A 33 2.45 -14.43 -9.45
CA ILE A 33 1.96 -15.57 -8.68
C ILE A 33 0.43 -15.56 -8.73
N ILE A 34 -0.15 -16.70 -9.08
CA ILE A 34 -1.60 -16.91 -9.05
C ILE A 34 -1.96 -17.55 -7.71
N TYR A 35 -2.80 -16.89 -6.96
CA TYR A 35 -3.31 -17.35 -5.67
C TYR A 35 -4.69 -17.97 -5.83
N THR A 36 -4.98 -18.99 -5.02
CA THR A 36 -6.31 -19.58 -4.86
C THR A 36 -6.81 -19.27 -3.45
N GLY A 37 -8.10 -18.94 -3.33
CA GLY A 37 -8.73 -18.61 -2.06
C GLY A 37 -8.76 -17.11 -1.77
N SER A 38 -9.11 -16.76 -0.54
CA SER A 38 -9.46 -15.40 -0.12
C SER A 38 -8.37 -14.69 0.71
N GLN A 39 -7.16 -15.25 0.76
CA GLN A 39 -6.00 -14.63 1.45
C GLN A 39 -4.76 -14.68 0.55
N LEU A 40 -4.24 -13.53 0.22
CA LEU A 40 -2.97 -13.35 -0.48
C LEU A 40 -1.89 -13.01 0.55
N ASN A 41 -1.20 -14.04 1.03
CA ASN A 41 -0.14 -13.84 2.02
C ASN A 41 1.13 -13.29 1.36
N ALA A 42 1.83 -12.40 2.06
CA ALA A 42 3.07 -11.81 1.58
C ALA A 42 4.17 -12.85 1.36
N VAL A 43 4.91 -12.70 0.28
CA VAL A 43 6.17 -13.42 0.03
C VAL A 43 7.27 -12.68 0.78
N GLU A 44 7.48 -13.06 2.03
CA GLU A 44 8.47 -12.43 2.89
C GLU A 44 9.91 -12.81 2.47
N PRO A 45 10.88 -11.85 2.50
CA PRO A 45 12.30 -12.15 2.27
C PRO A 45 12.92 -12.91 3.45
N SER A 46 14.17 -13.35 3.29
CA SER A 46 14.94 -14.03 4.37
C SER A 46 15.29 -13.13 5.56
N TYR A 47 15.16 -11.80 5.42
CA TYR A 47 15.52 -10.79 6.44
C TYR A 47 16.95 -10.91 6.97
N GLU A 48 17.91 -11.18 6.09
CA GLU A 48 19.32 -11.42 6.48
C GLU A 48 19.97 -10.25 7.23
N GLU A 49 19.51 -9.01 6.98
CA GLU A 49 20.00 -7.79 7.63
C GLU A 49 19.46 -7.60 9.06
N ILE A 50 18.44 -8.38 9.46
CA ILE A 50 17.84 -8.28 10.79
C ILE A 50 18.43 -9.36 11.71
N PRO A 51 18.99 -8.99 12.89
CA PRO A 51 19.51 -9.98 13.82
C PRO A 51 18.45 -11.03 14.19
N ARG A 52 18.78 -12.31 14.06
CA ARG A 52 17.84 -13.43 14.28
C ARG A 52 17.12 -13.37 15.64
N GLY A 53 17.80 -12.89 16.68
CA GLY A 53 17.22 -12.72 18.01
C GLY A 53 16.12 -11.66 18.07
N GLN A 54 16.22 -10.61 17.26
CA GLN A 54 15.19 -9.57 17.12
C GLN A 54 14.04 -10.09 16.24
N LEU A 55 14.37 -10.70 15.09
CA LEU A 55 13.40 -11.22 14.14
C LEU A 55 12.41 -12.20 14.78
N ARG A 56 12.90 -13.10 15.66
CA ARG A 56 12.05 -14.07 16.37
C ARG A 56 11.06 -13.45 17.35
N ARG A 57 11.28 -12.22 17.77
CA ARG A 57 10.42 -11.51 18.72
C ARG A 57 9.44 -10.55 18.03
N MET A 58 9.59 -10.34 16.72
CA MET A 58 8.72 -9.44 15.94
C MET A 58 7.45 -10.15 15.53
N GLY A 59 6.32 -9.52 15.75
CA GLY A 59 5.07 -9.86 15.07
C GLY A 59 5.19 -9.64 13.57
N LYS A 60 4.24 -10.14 12.80
CA LYS A 60 4.31 -10.18 11.34
C LYS A 60 4.41 -8.77 10.74
N SER A 61 3.53 -7.85 11.16
CA SER A 61 3.55 -6.47 10.67
C SER A 61 4.86 -5.75 10.98
N ASN A 62 5.36 -5.87 12.23
CA ASN A 62 6.65 -5.28 12.61
C ASN A 62 7.80 -5.86 11.80
N ARG A 63 7.78 -7.18 11.51
CA ARG A 63 8.79 -7.85 10.70
C ARG A 63 8.76 -7.37 9.25
N MET A 64 7.59 -7.29 8.63
CA MET A 64 7.45 -6.78 7.26
C MET A 64 7.84 -5.30 7.16
N ALA A 65 7.38 -4.46 8.11
CA ALA A 65 7.77 -3.04 8.14
C ALA A 65 9.28 -2.87 8.28
N THR A 66 9.91 -3.61 9.20
CA THR A 66 11.36 -3.56 9.42
C THR A 66 12.11 -4.07 8.19
N GLY A 67 11.66 -5.19 7.61
CA GLY A 67 12.28 -5.77 6.42
C GLY A 67 12.20 -4.87 5.18
N ALA A 68 11.11 -4.13 5.01
CA ALA A 68 10.97 -3.18 3.92
C ALA A 68 11.67 -1.84 4.21
N GLY A 69 11.62 -1.34 5.46
CA GLY A 69 12.11 0.00 5.81
C GLY A 69 13.60 0.07 6.08
N MET A 70 14.19 -0.93 6.78
CA MET A 70 15.61 -0.87 7.16
C MET A 70 16.58 -0.80 5.98
N PRO A 71 16.38 -1.52 4.85
CA PRO A 71 17.23 -1.36 3.68
C PRO A 71 17.24 0.07 3.11
N LEU A 72 16.14 0.81 3.26
CA LEU A 72 16.05 2.21 2.86
C LEU A 72 16.77 3.12 3.88
N LEU A 73 16.47 2.95 5.17
CA LEU A 73 17.05 3.77 6.23
C LEU A 73 18.55 3.57 6.42
N SER A 74 19.10 2.42 5.99
CA SER A 74 20.55 2.19 5.97
C SER A 74 21.28 2.97 4.87
N LYS A 75 20.58 3.31 3.79
CA LYS A 75 21.12 4.05 2.65
C LYS A 75 20.83 5.55 2.72
N HIS A 76 19.68 5.91 3.29
CA HIS A 76 19.17 7.28 3.29
C HIS A 76 18.94 7.77 4.72
N LYS A 77 19.55 8.91 5.04
CA LYS A 77 19.25 9.61 6.29
C LYS A 77 17.97 10.42 6.10
N THR A 78 16.94 10.13 6.88
CA THR A 78 15.65 10.82 6.82
C THR A 78 15.41 11.68 8.06
N ASP A 79 14.66 12.77 7.88
CA ASP A 79 14.28 13.70 8.97
C ASP A 79 13.10 13.15 9.78
N GLY A 80 12.45 12.08 9.30
CA GLY A 80 11.34 11.45 9.99
C GLY A 80 10.85 10.19 9.31
N ILE A 81 9.89 9.53 9.98
CA ILE A 81 9.25 8.28 9.57
C ILE A 81 7.75 8.44 9.77
N ILE A 82 6.97 8.19 8.71
CA ILE A 82 5.50 8.27 8.71
C ILE A 82 4.96 6.95 8.16
N ILE A 83 4.22 6.21 8.99
CA ILE A 83 3.68 4.90 8.63
C ILE A 83 2.15 4.90 8.70
N GLY A 84 1.51 4.40 7.65
CA GLY A 84 0.09 4.10 7.62
C GLY A 84 -0.17 2.64 7.95
N THR A 85 -1.13 2.38 8.83
CA THR A 85 -1.59 1.03 9.10
C THR A 85 -2.94 1.04 9.81
N THR A 86 -3.77 0.08 9.50
CA THR A 86 -5.04 -0.13 10.21
C THR A 86 -5.01 -1.47 10.95
N ASP A 87 -4.56 -2.51 10.27
CA ASP A 87 -4.58 -3.89 10.78
C ASP A 87 -3.19 -4.35 11.26
N GLY A 88 -2.16 -3.51 11.12
CA GLY A 88 -0.81 -3.83 11.58
C GLY A 88 -0.75 -4.00 13.10
N GLY A 89 -0.28 -5.17 13.55
CA GLY A 89 -0.20 -5.52 14.96
C GLY A 89 -1.47 -6.15 15.54
N MET A 90 -2.55 -6.29 14.76
CA MET A 90 -3.82 -6.86 15.24
C MET A 90 -3.68 -8.31 15.71
N GLU A 91 -2.86 -9.12 15.07
CA GLU A 91 -2.63 -10.50 15.52
C GLU A 91 -1.98 -10.54 16.91
N ASP A 92 -1.01 -9.67 17.18
CA ASP A 92 -0.36 -9.58 18.50
C ASP A 92 -1.30 -8.96 19.54
N CYS A 93 -2.10 -7.98 19.15
CA CYS A 93 -3.16 -7.42 20.00
C CYS A 93 -4.15 -8.48 20.44
N HIS A 94 -4.68 -9.28 19.51
CA HIS A 94 -5.60 -10.38 19.83
C HIS A 94 -4.97 -11.44 20.71
N LYS A 95 -3.73 -11.83 20.46
CA LYS A 95 -2.98 -12.75 21.33
C LYS A 95 -2.86 -12.20 22.74
N PHE A 96 -2.53 -10.92 22.88
CA PHE A 96 -2.41 -10.28 24.20
C PHE A 96 -3.76 -10.25 24.94
N LEU A 97 -4.85 -9.83 24.27
CA LEU A 97 -6.18 -9.83 24.87
C LEU A 97 -6.63 -11.23 25.30
N ASN A 98 -6.34 -12.25 24.50
CA ASN A 98 -6.64 -13.64 24.88
C ASN A 98 -5.82 -14.11 26.10
N GLN A 99 -4.58 -13.66 26.26
CA GLN A 99 -3.78 -13.95 27.45
C GLN A 99 -4.37 -13.34 28.71
N ILE A 100 -4.94 -12.13 28.64
CA ILE A 100 -5.63 -11.50 29.79
C ILE A 100 -6.73 -12.41 30.30
N ILE A 101 -7.55 -12.95 29.39
CA ILE A 101 -8.65 -13.84 29.74
C ILE A 101 -8.11 -15.20 30.24
N GLN A 102 -7.17 -15.79 29.52
CA GLN A 102 -6.64 -17.12 29.80
C GLN A 102 -5.90 -17.21 31.14
N PHE A 103 -5.21 -16.14 31.53
CA PHE A 103 -4.40 -16.08 32.76
C PHE A 103 -5.04 -15.25 33.87
N GLU A 104 -6.35 -14.92 33.75
CA GLU A 104 -7.09 -14.16 34.75
C GLU A 104 -6.34 -12.89 35.22
N GLU A 105 -5.81 -12.12 34.27
CA GLU A 105 -4.98 -10.93 34.51
C GLU A 105 -3.65 -11.20 35.25
N GLY A 106 -3.23 -12.44 35.35
CA GLY A 106 -1.98 -12.86 36.00
C GLY A 106 -0.73 -12.53 35.21
N THR A 107 0.15 -13.51 34.99
CA THR A 107 1.44 -13.30 34.29
C THR A 107 1.23 -13.05 32.79
N LEU A 108 1.33 -11.80 32.36
CA LEU A 108 1.21 -11.40 30.94
C LEU A 108 2.57 -11.14 30.31
N THR A 109 2.68 -11.37 29.00
CA THR A 109 3.89 -11.04 28.24
C THR A 109 3.76 -9.64 27.64
N PRO A 110 4.53 -8.63 28.11
CA PRO A 110 4.41 -7.25 27.62
C PRO A 110 4.67 -7.07 26.13
N THR A 111 5.41 -7.99 25.52
CA THR A 111 5.78 -7.95 24.09
C THR A 111 4.54 -7.88 23.18
N GLY A 112 3.50 -8.70 23.44
CA GLY A 112 2.28 -8.66 22.64
C GLY A 112 1.56 -7.31 22.71
N PHE A 113 1.53 -6.68 23.87
CA PHE A 113 0.97 -5.34 24.05
C PHE A 113 1.74 -4.28 23.24
N VAL A 114 3.07 -4.27 23.35
CA VAL A 114 3.92 -3.29 22.64
C VAL A 114 3.82 -3.48 21.13
N GLN A 115 3.83 -4.73 20.65
CA GLN A 115 3.80 -5.01 19.20
C GLN A 115 2.40 -4.90 18.60
N GLY A 116 1.37 -5.02 19.41
CA GLY A 116 -0.02 -4.85 18.99
C GLY A 116 -0.45 -3.40 18.81
N ALA A 117 0.40 -2.43 19.14
CA ALA A 117 0.07 -1.02 18.92
C ALA A 117 0.34 -0.63 17.45
N PRO A 118 -0.59 0.09 16.77
CA PRO A 118 -0.38 0.56 15.39
C PRO A 118 0.91 1.37 15.19
N SER A 119 1.39 2.06 16.23
CA SER A 119 2.64 2.84 16.20
C SER A 119 3.92 1.99 16.34
N SER A 120 3.79 0.71 16.63
CA SER A 120 4.95 -0.18 16.85
C SER A 120 5.88 -0.28 15.64
N PRO A 121 5.39 -0.41 14.39
CA PRO A 121 6.26 -0.43 13.20
C PRO A 121 7.10 0.84 13.06
N ALA A 122 6.48 2.03 13.17
CA ALA A 122 7.18 3.31 13.05
C ALA A 122 8.22 3.51 14.18
N GLY A 123 7.81 3.21 15.42
CA GLY A 123 8.70 3.28 16.58
C GLY A 123 9.87 2.29 16.51
N GLY A 124 9.61 1.06 16.05
CA GLY A 124 10.63 0.03 15.83
C GLY A 124 11.66 0.45 14.79
N LEU A 125 11.22 0.98 13.65
CA LEU A 125 12.10 1.51 12.61
C LEU A 125 12.95 2.68 13.13
N ALA A 126 12.35 3.63 13.87
CA ALA A 126 13.08 4.75 14.45
C ALA A 126 14.16 4.29 15.43
N LEU A 127 13.83 3.33 16.31
CA LEU A 127 14.77 2.78 17.28
C LEU A 127 15.93 2.05 16.58
N MET A 128 15.65 1.22 15.59
CA MET A 128 16.67 0.43 14.90
C MET A 128 17.57 1.28 14.00
N SER A 129 17.05 2.34 13.38
CA SER A 129 17.81 3.27 12.54
C SER A 129 18.43 4.42 13.32
N ALA A 130 18.24 4.49 14.65
CA ALA A 130 18.61 5.63 15.49
C ALA A 130 18.06 6.98 14.96
N ASN A 131 16.89 6.94 14.32
CA ASN A 131 16.19 8.14 13.85
C ASN A 131 15.42 8.77 15.03
N SER A 132 15.80 9.97 15.44
CA SER A 132 15.15 10.74 16.51
C SER A 132 14.30 11.89 15.97
N GLY A 133 14.04 11.91 14.68
CA GLY A 133 13.25 12.93 13.99
C GLY A 133 11.74 12.74 14.18
N TYR A 134 10.98 13.34 13.28
CA TYR A 134 9.52 13.19 13.27
C TYR A 134 9.12 11.72 13.17
N ASN A 135 8.18 11.28 13.99
CA ASN A 135 7.68 9.90 13.94
C ASN A 135 6.17 9.90 14.16
N ASN A 136 5.42 9.47 13.17
CA ASN A 136 3.97 9.44 13.23
C ASN A 136 3.39 8.18 12.61
N THR A 137 2.20 7.80 13.07
CA THR A 137 1.43 6.69 12.52
C THR A 137 0.02 7.14 12.25
N HIS A 138 -0.44 6.94 11.02
CA HIS A 138 -1.81 7.21 10.61
C HIS A 138 -2.60 5.90 10.53
N SER A 139 -3.75 5.87 11.23
CA SER A 139 -4.69 4.77 11.19
C SER A 139 -6.07 5.30 10.84
N ASN A 140 -6.42 5.24 9.55
CA ASN A 140 -7.67 5.76 9.00
C ASN A 140 -8.25 4.82 7.93
N LYS A 141 -8.23 3.52 8.19
CA LYS A 141 -8.71 2.49 7.25
C LYS A 141 -8.17 2.74 5.82
N GLY A 142 -9.07 2.82 4.83
CA GLY A 142 -8.72 2.95 3.42
C GLY A 142 -7.95 4.22 3.04
N LEU A 143 -7.81 5.18 3.94
CA LEU A 143 -7.12 6.46 3.70
C LEU A 143 -5.84 6.62 4.54
N SER A 144 -5.34 5.55 5.15
CA SER A 144 -4.13 5.63 6.00
C SER A 144 -2.92 6.11 5.22
N PHE A 145 -2.73 5.67 3.98
CA PHE A 145 -1.59 6.08 3.16
C PHE A 145 -1.73 7.50 2.64
N GLU A 146 -2.89 7.91 2.18
CA GLU A 146 -3.18 9.27 1.74
C GLU A 146 -2.93 10.29 2.87
N ASN A 147 -3.28 9.92 4.12
CA ASN A 147 -2.93 10.74 5.29
C ASN A 147 -1.41 10.81 5.53
N CYS A 148 -0.67 9.74 5.27
CA CYS A 148 0.80 9.79 5.35
C CYS A 148 1.39 10.73 4.29
N LEU A 149 0.86 10.71 3.07
CA LEU A 149 1.28 11.62 1.99
C LEU A 149 0.97 13.07 2.34
N MET A 150 -0.23 13.34 2.84
CA MET A 150 -0.63 14.69 3.28
C MET A 150 0.26 15.21 4.43
N ASP A 151 0.57 14.38 5.42
CA ASP A 151 1.46 14.74 6.53
C ASP A 151 2.88 15.05 6.03
N ALA A 152 3.41 14.24 5.11
CA ALA A 152 4.71 14.50 4.49
C ALA A 152 4.74 15.82 3.69
N ASP A 153 3.70 16.09 2.89
CA ASP A 153 3.59 17.34 2.14
C ASP A 153 3.54 18.57 3.06
N LEU A 154 2.82 18.49 4.17
CA LEU A 154 2.77 19.56 5.16
C LEU A 154 4.15 19.82 5.78
N LEU A 155 4.89 18.76 6.14
CA LEU A 155 6.25 18.90 6.69
C LEU A 155 7.23 19.52 5.69
N PHE A 156 7.11 19.17 4.39
CA PHE A 156 7.91 19.79 3.33
C PHE A 156 7.52 21.24 3.11
N ALA A 157 6.22 21.55 3.06
CA ALA A 157 5.72 22.92 2.87
C ALA A 157 6.11 23.86 4.01
N GLU A 158 6.16 23.35 5.25
CA GLU A 158 6.61 24.08 6.44
C GLU A 158 8.14 24.18 6.55
N GLY A 159 8.90 23.51 5.67
CA GLY A 159 10.35 23.44 5.73
C GLY A 159 10.91 22.68 6.95
N ARG A 160 10.08 21.84 7.57
CA ARG A 160 10.44 21.04 8.76
C ARG A 160 11.14 19.73 8.42
N ALA A 161 11.04 19.30 7.18
CA ALA A 161 11.73 18.12 6.65
C ALA A 161 12.22 18.39 5.22
N LYS A 162 13.26 17.65 4.81
CA LYS A 162 13.75 17.60 3.42
C LYS A 162 13.69 16.19 2.87
N SER A 163 13.79 15.19 3.73
CA SER A 163 13.75 13.76 3.41
C SER A 163 12.95 13.02 4.47
N LEU A 164 11.99 12.22 4.05
CA LEU A 164 11.13 11.42 4.94
C LEU A 164 11.06 9.97 4.44
N MET A 165 10.98 9.02 5.37
CA MET A 165 10.47 7.71 5.03
C MET A 165 8.95 7.69 5.24
N VAL A 166 8.22 7.37 4.17
CA VAL A 166 6.76 7.25 4.18
C VAL A 166 6.39 5.85 3.70
N GLY A 167 5.39 5.22 4.30
CA GLY A 167 4.95 3.91 3.84
C GLY A 167 3.77 3.36 4.61
N CYS A 168 3.44 2.11 4.28
CA CYS A 168 2.37 1.38 4.94
C CYS A 168 2.78 -0.06 5.22
N VAL A 169 2.13 -0.63 6.24
CA VAL A 169 2.20 -2.06 6.53
C VAL A 169 0.84 -2.56 6.99
N GLU A 170 0.42 -3.69 6.43
CA GLU A 170 -0.82 -4.37 6.82
C GLU A 170 -0.57 -5.87 6.95
N GLU A 171 -1.26 -6.52 7.89
CA GLU A 171 -1.19 -7.97 8.07
C GLU A 171 -2.57 -8.60 8.05
N ILE A 172 -2.68 -9.82 7.61
CA ILE A 172 -3.89 -10.61 7.76
C ILE A 172 -3.86 -11.23 9.17
N SER A 173 -4.62 -10.63 10.10
CA SER A 173 -4.91 -11.23 11.40
C SER A 173 -6.05 -12.23 11.26
N GLN A 174 -5.90 -13.43 11.83
CA GLN A 174 -6.92 -14.48 11.72
C GLN A 174 -8.23 -14.09 12.41
N ALA A 175 -8.18 -13.32 13.50
CA ALA A 175 -9.37 -12.86 14.19
C ALA A 175 -10.10 -11.78 13.35
N GLN A 176 -9.38 -10.80 12.83
CA GLN A 176 -9.95 -9.77 11.95
C GLN A 176 -10.53 -10.38 10.68
N TYR A 177 -9.82 -11.29 10.04
CA TYR A 177 -10.29 -12.01 8.87
C TYR A 177 -11.63 -12.73 9.11
N ARG A 178 -11.81 -13.36 10.28
CA ARG A 178 -13.10 -13.98 10.65
C ARG A 178 -14.21 -12.96 10.80
N ILE A 179 -13.93 -11.81 11.42
CA ILE A 179 -14.91 -10.73 11.60
C ILE A 179 -15.34 -10.22 10.21
N GLU A 180 -14.40 -9.94 9.32
CA GLU A 180 -14.66 -9.46 7.98
C GLU A 180 -15.40 -10.49 7.12
N THR A 181 -15.08 -11.79 7.28
CA THR A 181 -15.80 -12.88 6.62
C THR A 181 -17.26 -12.92 7.06
N LEU A 182 -17.51 -12.79 8.37
CA LEU A 182 -18.87 -12.75 8.91
C LEU A 182 -19.63 -11.49 8.48
N ALA A 183 -18.94 -10.36 8.37
CA ALA A 183 -19.51 -9.10 7.88
C ALA A 183 -19.78 -9.11 6.35
N GLY A 184 -19.30 -10.11 5.64
CA GLY A 184 -19.50 -10.25 4.19
C GLY A 184 -18.51 -9.48 3.32
N TYR A 185 -17.43 -8.96 3.90
CA TYR A 185 -16.38 -8.25 3.16
C TYR A 185 -15.39 -9.17 2.47
N ILE A 186 -15.28 -10.42 2.95
CA ILE A 186 -14.39 -11.44 2.37
C ILE A 186 -15.18 -12.36 1.46
N LYS A 187 -14.60 -12.65 0.31
CA LYS A 187 -15.14 -13.57 -0.70
C LYS A 187 -15.26 -14.98 -0.14
N LYS A 188 -16.46 -15.57 -0.27
CA LYS A 188 -16.77 -16.93 0.20
C LYS A 188 -16.58 -17.97 -0.90
N GLU A 189 -16.77 -17.56 -2.13
CA GLU A 189 -16.60 -18.41 -3.29
C GLU A 189 -15.13 -18.62 -3.60
N GLU A 190 -14.75 -19.84 -3.90
CA GLU A 190 -13.40 -20.14 -4.33
C GLU A 190 -13.11 -19.47 -5.67
N THR A 191 -12.05 -18.68 -5.71
CA THR A 191 -11.60 -17.99 -6.91
C THR A 191 -10.08 -17.97 -6.96
N THR A 192 -9.54 -17.65 -8.13
CA THR A 192 -8.11 -17.42 -8.31
C THR A 192 -7.84 -15.94 -8.64
N SER A 193 -6.69 -15.43 -8.27
CA SER A 193 -6.35 -14.02 -8.47
C SER A 193 -6.39 -13.56 -9.94
N ASP A 194 -6.17 -14.45 -10.88
CA ASP A 194 -6.29 -14.21 -12.34
C ASP A 194 -7.73 -14.12 -12.84
N LYS A 195 -8.71 -14.65 -12.08
CA LYS A 195 -10.15 -14.63 -12.42
C LYS A 195 -10.96 -13.74 -11.49
N LEU A 196 -10.27 -12.98 -10.63
CA LEU A 196 -10.92 -12.20 -9.59
C LEU A 196 -11.78 -11.08 -10.16
N ILE A 197 -11.23 -10.32 -11.12
CA ILE A 197 -11.92 -9.16 -11.69
C ILE A 197 -13.07 -9.63 -12.59
N GLY A 198 -14.26 -9.07 -12.36
CA GLY A 198 -15.47 -9.43 -13.11
C GLY A 198 -16.07 -10.80 -12.74
N CYS A 199 -15.65 -11.44 -11.65
CA CYS A 199 -16.20 -12.74 -11.22
C CYS A 199 -17.66 -12.67 -10.77
N GLY A 200 -18.21 -11.48 -10.52
CA GLY A 200 -19.62 -11.25 -10.20
C GLY A 200 -20.06 -11.73 -8.81
N THR A 201 -19.13 -12.08 -7.94
CA THR A 201 -19.41 -12.54 -6.57
C THR A 201 -19.13 -11.47 -5.53
N LEU A 202 -19.69 -11.60 -4.33
CA LEU A 202 -19.55 -10.62 -3.26
C LEU A 202 -18.23 -10.80 -2.49
N GLY A 203 -17.75 -9.70 -1.92
CA GLY A 203 -16.56 -9.65 -1.09
C GLY A 203 -15.25 -9.61 -1.88
N ALA A 204 -14.21 -9.19 -1.21
CA ALA A 204 -12.85 -9.06 -1.75
C ALA A 204 -11.95 -10.23 -1.30
N VAL A 205 -10.76 -10.30 -1.87
CA VAL A 205 -9.69 -11.20 -1.43
C VAL A 205 -8.67 -10.38 -0.64
N ASN A 206 -8.41 -10.73 0.62
CA ASN A 206 -7.49 -9.99 1.47
C ASN A 206 -6.04 -10.14 1.04
N GLY A 207 -5.29 -9.05 1.17
CA GLY A 207 -3.85 -9.00 0.99
C GLY A 207 -3.13 -8.49 2.23
N GLU A 208 -1.82 -8.67 2.25
CA GLU A 208 -0.93 -8.17 3.31
C GLU A 208 0.42 -7.79 2.72
N GLY A 209 1.18 -7.00 3.47
CA GLY A 209 2.53 -6.61 3.06
C GLY A 209 2.96 -5.27 3.62
N ALA A 210 4.06 -4.74 3.08
CA ALA A 210 4.60 -3.43 3.41
C ALA A 210 5.14 -2.76 2.15
N ALA A 211 4.80 -1.49 1.94
CA ALA A 211 5.37 -0.65 0.89
C ALA A 211 5.99 0.59 1.53
N MET A 212 7.29 0.83 1.29
CA MET A 212 8.05 1.90 1.92
C MET A 212 8.76 2.74 0.86
N PHE A 213 8.82 4.04 1.10
CA PHE A 213 9.38 5.04 0.20
C PHE A 213 10.29 5.99 0.99
N VAL A 214 11.44 6.32 0.42
CA VAL A 214 12.16 7.54 0.79
C VAL A 214 11.70 8.62 -0.16
N VAL A 215 11.11 9.69 0.38
CA VAL A 215 10.62 10.83 -0.38
C VAL A 215 11.36 12.10 0.02
N GLU A 216 11.61 12.97 -0.95
CA GLU A 216 12.28 14.26 -0.75
C GLU A 216 11.51 15.40 -1.38
N SER A 217 11.81 16.63 -0.91
CA SER A 217 11.23 17.86 -1.46
C SER A 217 11.86 18.27 -2.80
N THR A 218 13.02 17.70 -3.19
CA THR A 218 13.75 18.03 -4.42
C THR A 218 13.83 16.85 -5.38
N SER A 219 13.91 17.16 -6.70
CA SER A 219 13.88 16.15 -7.77
C SER A 219 15.22 15.47 -8.06
N ASP A 220 16.32 15.88 -7.42
CA ASP A 220 17.67 15.38 -7.72
C ASP A 220 17.75 13.86 -7.62
N ASN A 221 18.07 13.18 -8.72
CA ASN A 221 18.14 11.70 -8.80
C ASN A 221 16.85 10.99 -8.37
N ALA A 222 15.69 11.60 -8.55
CA ALA A 222 14.41 10.97 -8.23
C ALA A 222 14.09 9.81 -9.19
N LEU A 223 13.42 8.81 -8.66
CA LEU A 223 12.91 7.68 -9.43
C LEU A 223 11.56 7.98 -10.09
N ALA A 224 10.71 8.70 -9.37
CA ALA A 224 9.38 9.13 -9.77
C ALA A 224 8.94 10.29 -8.88
N GLU A 225 7.87 10.95 -9.26
CA GLU A 225 7.22 11.99 -8.48
C GLU A 225 5.82 11.55 -8.04
N ILE A 226 5.50 11.67 -6.75
CA ILE A 226 4.12 11.77 -6.28
C ILE A 226 3.75 13.25 -6.38
N VAL A 227 3.00 13.59 -7.42
CA VAL A 227 2.64 14.98 -7.74
C VAL A 227 1.72 15.54 -6.69
N ASP A 228 0.69 14.77 -6.34
CA ASP A 228 -0.35 15.17 -5.41
C ASP A 228 -1.14 13.95 -4.92
N SER A 229 -1.86 14.10 -3.80
CA SER A 229 -2.83 13.13 -3.32
C SER A 229 -4.08 13.84 -2.80
N ASP A 230 -5.22 13.17 -2.85
CA ASP A 230 -6.49 13.70 -2.34
C ASP A 230 -7.39 12.56 -1.87
N MET A 231 -8.37 12.90 -1.06
CA MET A 231 -9.28 11.91 -0.48
C MET A 231 -10.68 12.47 -0.26
N ILE A 232 -11.66 11.59 -0.23
CA ILE A 232 -13.05 11.91 0.09
C ILE A 232 -13.72 10.69 0.75
N SER A 233 -14.56 10.92 1.75
CA SER A 233 -15.31 9.86 2.44
C SER A 233 -16.79 10.00 2.15
N TYR A 234 -17.45 8.87 1.92
CA TYR A 234 -18.89 8.76 1.68
C TYR A 234 -19.41 9.68 0.54
N PRO A 235 -18.71 9.75 -0.62
CA PRO A 235 -19.20 10.58 -1.73
C PRO A 235 -20.39 9.93 -2.44
N THR A 236 -21.13 10.73 -3.18
CA THR A 236 -21.87 10.27 -4.36
C THR A 236 -20.93 10.14 -5.56
N MET A 237 -21.35 9.52 -6.66
CA MET A 237 -20.53 9.46 -7.88
C MET A 237 -20.29 10.86 -8.46
N ASP A 238 -21.25 11.78 -8.34
CA ASP A 238 -21.09 13.16 -8.78
C ASP A 238 -20.05 13.91 -7.93
N ASP A 239 -20.05 13.72 -6.60
CA ASP A 239 -19.03 14.30 -5.71
C ASP A 239 -17.64 13.77 -6.04
N LEU A 240 -17.53 12.47 -6.29
CA LEU A 240 -16.27 11.82 -6.66
C LEU A 240 -15.73 12.37 -7.98
N SER A 241 -16.60 12.50 -9.00
CA SER A 241 -16.24 13.02 -10.32
C SER A 241 -15.85 14.49 -10.27
N ALA A 242 -16.58 15.31 -9.49
CA ALA A 242 -16.24 16.72 -9.26
C ALA A 242 -14.90 16.85 -8.54
N LYS A 243 -14.67 16.01 -7.51
CA LYS A 243 -13.41 15.97 -6.76
C LYS A 243 -12.23 15.60 -7.64
N ALA A 244 -12.35 14.56 -8.48
CA ALA A 244 -11.30 14.15 -9.41
C ALA A 244 -11.00 15.24 -10.46
N THR A 245 -12.01 15.92 -10.97
CA THR A 245 -11.85 17.04 -11.91
C THR A 245 -11.09 18.19 -11.27
N LEU A 246 -11.44 18.57 -10.03
CA LEU A 246 -10.74 19.60 -9.27
C LEU A 246 -9.29 19.19 -8.97
N PHE A 247 -9.08 17.92 -8.63
CA PHE A 247 -7.75 17.34 -8.38
C PHE A 247 -6.84 17.47 -9.60
N LEU A 248 -7.31 17.12 -10.78
CA LEU A 248 -6.55 17.28 -12.02
C LEU A 248 -6.31 18.78 -12.34
N THR A 249 -7.35 19.60 -12.26
CA THR A 249 -7.28 21.03 -12.60
C THR A 249 -6.27 21.77 -11.71
N ARG A 250 -6.22 21.51 -10.41
CA ARG A 250 -5.25 22.15 -9.49
C ARG A 250 -3.81 21.75 -9.78
N ASN A 251 -3.62 20.60 -10.44
CA ASN A 251 -2.31 20.13 -10.91
C ASN A 251 -1.99 20.52 -12.35
N GLY A 252 -2.83 21.37 -12.97
CA GLY A 252 -2.65 21.84 -14.34
C GLY A 252 -2.88 20.78 -15.40
N LEU A 253 -3.65 19.71 -15.09
CA LEU A 253 -3.90 18.57 -15.95
C LEU A 253 -5.37 18.47 -16.35
N GLN A 254 -5.57 17.81 -17.49
CA GLN A 254 -6.85 17.35 -17.99
C GLN A 254 -6.89 15.82 -18.02
N THR A 255 -8.04 15.22 -18.24
CA THR A 255 -8.19 13.76 -18.32
C THR A 255 -7.35 13.13 -19.44
N SER A 256 -7.15 13.86 -20.54
CA SER A 256 -6.30 13.46 -21.68
C SER A 256 -4.80 13.40 -21.35
N ASP A 257 -4.35 14.01 -20.25
CA ASP A 257 -2.93 13.99 -19.81
C ASP A 257 -2.58 12.77 -18.96
N ILE A 258 -3.58 11.92 -18.67
CA ILE A 258 -3.43 10.68 -17.92
C ILE A 258 -3.20 9.53 -18.88
N ASP A 259 -2.00 8.95 -18.87
CA ASP A 259 -1.63 7.83 -19.76
C ASP A 259 -2.30 6.52 -19.36
N ALA A 260 -2.53 6.31 -18.06
CA ALA A 260 -3.27 5.16 -17.55
C ALA A 260 -3.97 5.47 -16.21
N LEU A 261 -5.13 4.84 -16.00
CA LEU A 261 -5.75 4.72 -14.70
C LEU A 261 -5.22 3.46 -14.00
N MET A 262 -4.85 3.57 -12.72
CA MET A 262 -4.57 2.42 -11.87
C MET A 262 -5.71 2.28 -10.87
N LEU A 263 -6.55 1.24 -11.05
CA LEU A 263 -7.81 1.05 -10.33
C LEU A 263 -7.76 -0.15 -9.41
N GLY A 264 -8.36 -0.03 -8.24
CA GLY A 264 -8.34 -1.03 -7.18
C GLY A 264 -9.42 -2.09 -7.29
N TYR A 265 -9.65 -2.67 -8.47
CA TYR A 265 -10.61 -3.77 -8.63
C TYR A 265 -10.30 -4.91 -7.69
N SER A 266 -11.23 -5.22 -6.79
CA SER A 266 -11.11 -6.25 -5.75
C SER A 266 -11.87 -7.53 -6.06
N GLY A 267 -12.65 -7.53 -7.16
CA GLY A 267 -13.56 -8.60 -7.51
C GLY A 267 -14.88 -8.59 -6.73
N ASP A 268 -15.11 -7.57 -5.90
CA ASP A 268 -16.36 -7.44 -5.16
C ASP A 268 -17.45 -6.78 -6.00
N ALA A 269 -18.49 -7.57 -6.33
CA ALA A 269 -19.62 -7.12 -7.13
C ALA A 269 -20.38 -5.93 -6.52
N ASN A 270 -20.28 -5.72 -5.19
CA ASN A 270 -20.90 -4.58 -4.52
C ASN A 270 -20.16 -3.27 -4.72
N SER A 271 -18.87 -3.31 -4.97
CA SER A 271 -18.04 -2.10 -4.90
C SER A 271 -17.20 -1.82 -6.15
N ASP A 272 -16.90 -2.80 -6.98
CA ASP A 272 -16.09 -2.59 -8.19
C ASP A 272 -16.79 -1.67 -9.23
N HIS A 273 -18.11 -1.50 -9.17
CA HIS A 273 -18.85 -0.56 -10.02
C HIS A 273 -18.36 0.90 -9.88
N TRP A 274 -17.83 1.30 -8.73
CA TRP A 274 -17.25 2.62 -8.54
C TRP A 274 -16.12 2.89 -9.54
N TYR A 275 -15.30 1.89 -9.82
CA TYR A 275 -14.21 2.01 -10.79
C TYR A 275 -14.72 2.09 -12.23
N ASP A 276 -15.71 1.25 -12.57
CA ASP A 276 -16.30 1.23 -13.91
C ASP A 276 -17.00 2.56 -14.23
N ASP A 277 -17.82 3.06 -13.31
CA ASP A 277 -18.57 4.31 -13.49
C ASP A 277 -17.61 5.51 -13.57
N PHE A 278 -16.60 5.57 -12.68
CA PHE A 278 -15.58 6.60 -12.70
C PHE A 278 -14.79 6.62 -14.02
N ALA A 279 -14.30 5.47 -14.45
CA ALA A 279 -13.54 5.35 -15.70
C ALA A 279 -14.39 5.70 -16.92
N LYS A 280 -15.63 5.22 -16.97
CA LYS A 280 -16.56 5.50 -18.07
C LYS A 280 -16.94 6.96 -18.17
N GLN A 281 -17.15 7.62 -17.03
CA GLN A 281 -17.60 9.01 -16.97
C GLN A 281 -16.48 10.00 -17.32
N LEU A 282 -15.29 9.80 -16.81
CA LEU A 282 -14.20 10.79 -16.91
C LEU A 282 -13.08 10.39 -17.86
N PHE A 283 -12.85 9.08 -18.07
CA PHE A 283 -11.68 8.56 -18.78
C PHE A 283 -12.04 7.47 -19.79
N PRO A 284 -13.04 7.70 -20.70
CA PRO A 284 -13.56 6.66 -21.56
C PRO A 284 -12.54 6.01 -22.49
N ASP A 285 -11.45 6.73 -22.81
CA ASP A 285 -10.42 6.28 -23.76
C ASP A 285 -9.10 5.88 -23.09
N THR A 286 -8.95 6.11 -21.79
CA THR A 286 -7.71 5.85 -21.04
C THR A 286 -7.54 4.35 -20.75
N GLY A 287 -6.30 3.83 -20.87
CA GLY A 287 -5.95 2.46 -20.50
C GLY A 287 -6.12 2.21 -19.00
N ILE A 288 -6.43 0.97 -18.60
CA ILE A 288 -6.72 0.61 -17.21
C ILE A 288 -5.79 -0.50 -16.72
N ILE A 289 -5.16 -0.27 -15.58
CA ILE A 289 -4.31 -1.20 -14.84
C ILE A 289 -5.02 -1.53 -13.53
N ALA A 290 -5.19 -2.79 -13.22
CA ALA A 290 -5.67 -3.25 -11.92
C ALA A 290 -4.49 -3.64 -11.02
N PHE A 291 -4.68 -3.55 -9.70
CA PHE A 291 -3.61 -3.92 -8.77
C PHE A 291 -4.05 -4.84 -7.62
N LYS A 292 -5.30 -4.80 -7.16
CA LYS A 292 -5.74 -5.65 -6.04
C LYS A 292 -5.84 -7.12 -6.40
N ASN A 293 -5.98 -7.48 -7.67
CA ASN A 293 -5.87 -8.86 -8.12
C ASN A 293 -4.45 -9.43 -7.97
N LEU A 294 -3.43 -8.57 -7.82
CA LEU A 294 -2.05 -8.92 -7.57
C LEU A 294 -1.68 -8.85 -6.09
N PHE A 295 -2.16 -7.82 -5.39
CA PHE A 295 -1.74 -7.50 -4.03
C PHE A 295 -2.81 -7.79 -2.96
N GLY A 296 -4.05 -8.04 -3.38
CA GLY A 296 -5.20 -8.21 -2.49
C GLY A 296 -5.81 -6.88 -2.03
N GLU A 297 -6.98 -6.98 -1.39
CA GLU A 297 -7.62 -5.87 -0.70
C GLU A 297 -6.97 -5.69 0.66
N THR A 298 -6.63 -4.46 0.98
CA THR A 298 -6.10 -4.07 2.29
C THR A 298 -6.39 -2.59 2.52
N PRO A 299 -6.55 -2.13 3.77
CA PRO A 299 -6.82 -0.71 4.04
C PRO A 299 -5.83 0.24 3.36
N SER A 300 -4.55 -0.10 3.32
CA SER A 300 -3.50 0.74 2.72
C SER A 300 -3.15 0.34 1.27
N ALA A 301 -4.08 -0.22 0.51
CA ALA A 301 -3.83 -0.74 -0.84
C ALA A 301 -3.21 0.29 -1.80
N SER A 302 -3.50 1.59 -1.63
CA SER A 302 -2.94 2.68 -2.44
C SER A 302 -1.41 2.81 -2.32
N ALA A 303 -0.80 2.36 -1.22
CA ALA A 303 0.66 2.31 -1.09
C ALA A 303 1.29 1.30 -2.07
N PHE A 304 0.70 0.11 -2.21
CA PHE A 304 1.14 -0.89 -3.17
C PHE A 304 0.93 -0.41 -4.61
N ALA A 305 -0.21 0.25 -4.87
CA ALA A 305 -0.48 0.88 -6.15
C ALA A 305 0.55 1.97 -6.48
N THR A 306 0.95 2.79 -5.51
CA THR A 306 1.97 3.83 -5.68
C THR A 306 3.34 3.22 -5.97
N TRP A 307 3.73 2.15 -5.26
CA TRP A 307 4.95 1.40 -5.57
C TRP A 307 4.92 0.86 -7.00
N PHE A 308 3.79 0.30 -7.41
CA PHE A 308 3.61 -0.26 -8.75
C PHE A 308 3.68 0.84 -9.82
N ALA A 309 2.92 1.93 -9.66
CA ALA A 309 2.91 3.07 -10.58
C ALA A 309 4.30 3.71 -10.72
N ALA A 310 5.03 3.91 -9.60
CA ALA A 310 6.38 4.46 -9.62
C ALA A 310 7.35 3.61 -10.45
N ASN A 311 7.22 2.29 -10.44
CA ASN A 311 8.02 1.41 -11.28
C ASN A 311 7.58 1.46 -12.76
N LEU A 312 6.28 1.56 -13.05
CA LEU A 312 5.78 1.63 -14.43
C LEU A 312 6.18 2.92 -15.14
N VAL A 313 6.12 4.07 -14.47
CA VAL A 313 6.57 5.35 -15.07
C VAL A 313 8.07 5.40 -15.33
N ARG A 314 8.85 4.55 -14.66
CA ARG A 314 10.29 4.31 -14.90
C ARG A 314 10.56 3.37 -16.09
N GLY A 315 9.51 2.85 -16.72
CA GLY A 315 9.61 1.98 -17.89
C GLY A 315 9.64 0.48 -17.58
N LYS A 316 9.29 0.06 -16.35
CA LYS A 316 9.07 -1.38 -16.10
C LYS A 316 7.84 -1.86 -16.86
N PRO A 317 7.82 -3.12 -17.35
CA PRO A 317 6.68 -3.65 -18.10
C PRO A 317 5.45 -3.81 -17.19
N VAL A 318 4.27 -3.58 -17.77
CA VAL A 318 3.00 -3.88 -17.08
C VAL A 318 2.75 -5.38 -17.20
N PRO A 319 2.62 -6.12 -16.07
CA PRO A 319 2.22 -7.52 -16.12
C PRO A 319 0.87 -7.69 -16.80
N GLN A 320 0.75 -8.65 -17.72
CA GLN A 320 -0.48 -8.85 -18.52
C GLN A 320 -1.73 -9.04 -17.64
N LEU A 321 -1.57 -9.69 -16.49
CA LEU A 321 -2.65 -9.90 -15.51
C LEU A 321 -3.22 -8.59 -14.92
N ALA A 322 -2.45 -7.52 -14.93
CA ALA A 322 -2.89 -6.20 -14.46
C ALA A 322 -3.65 -5.40 -15.54
N VAL A 323 -3.50 -5.73 -16.82
CA VAL A 323 -4.11 -4.95 -17.92
C VAL A 323 -5.59 -5.29 -18.05
N GLN A 324 -6.46 -4.32 -17.72
CA GLN A 324 -7.91 -4.45 -17.87
C GLN A 324 -8.42 -3.77 -19.15
N LYS A 325 -7.78 -2.68 -19.56
CA LYS A 325 -8.00 -2.00 -20.82
C LYS A 325 -6.66 -1.66 -21.45
N PRO A 326 -6.49 -1.86 -22.79
CA PRO A 326 -5.21 -1.63 -23.45
C PRO A 326 -4.59 -0.27 -23.15
N ILE A 327 -3.28 -0.26 -22.94
CA ILE A 327 -2.48 0.93 -22.65
C ILE A 327 -1.80 1.34 -23.96
N SER A 328 -1.87 2.62 -24.28
CA SER A 328 -1.22 3.19 -25.47
C SER A 328 0.00 4.00 -25.08
N GLY A 329 1.13 3.78 -25.77
CA GLY A 329 2.34 4.58 -25.60
C GLY A 329 3.13 4.30 -24.33
N LYS A 330 3.97 5.28 -23.96
CA LYS A 330 4.82 5.23 -22.76
C LYS A 330 4.06 5.82 -21.58
N LEU A 331 4.07 5.13 -20.46
CA LEU A 331 3.50 5.63 -19.22
C LEU A 331 4.39 6.71 -18.61
N LYS A 332 3.88 7.92 -18.49
CA LYS A 332 4.53 9.07 -17.85
C LYS A 332 3.73 9.57 -16.66
N THR A 333 2.40 9.55 -16.77
CA THR A 333 1.47 10.04 -15.76
C THR A 333 0.40 9.00 -15.49
N ILE A 334 0.34 8.51 -14.27
CA ILE A 334 -0.64 7.51 -13.82
C ILE A 334 -1.48 8.13 -12.72
N LEU A 335 -2.80 8.09 -12.89
CA LEU A 335 -3.74 8.41 -11.83
C LEU A 335 -4.16 7.11 -11.13
N ILE A 336 -3.80 6.98 -9.87
CA ILE A 336 -4.29 5.92 -9.00
C ILE A 336 -5.61 6.38 -8.40
N TYR A 337 -6.64 5.57 -8.55
CA TYR A 337 -7.89 5.71 -7.82
C TYR A 337 -8.17 4.42 -7.07
N ASN A 338 -8.30 4.53 -5.77
CA ASN A 338 -8.61 3.45 -4.86
C ASN A 338 -9.79 3.80 -3.99
N HIS A 339 -10.60 2.81 -3.64
CA HIS A 339 -11.56 2.94 -2.55
C HIS A 339 -11.44 1.76 -1.59
N TYR A 340 -11.89 1.96 -0.37
CA TYR A 340 -12.05 0.93 0.63
C TYR A 340 -13.54 0.78 0.95
N GLN A 341 -14.09 -0.39 0.63
CA GLN A 341 -15.51 -0.75 0.86
C GLN A 341 -16.53 0.25 0.29
N GLY A 342 -16.20 0.97 -0.77
CA GLY A 342 -17.06 2.00 -1.38
C GLY A 342 -17.33 3.23 -0.52
N ASN A 343 -16.65 3.38 0.64
CA ASN A 343 -16.91 4.46 1.59
C ASN A 343 -15.80 5.51 1.65
N GLN A 344 -14.56 5.09 1.51
CA GLN A 344 -13.38 5.96 1.54
C GLN A 344 -12.69 5.86 0.20
N HIS A 345 -12.45 7.00 -0.44
CA HIS A 345 -11.90 7.09 -1.80
C HIS A 345 -10.65 7.97 -1.79
N GLY A 346 -9.58 7.46 -2.36
CA GLY A 346 -8.28 8.13 -2.45
C GLY A 346 -7.80 8.26 -3.88
N PHE A 347 -7.11 9.36 -4.16
CA PHE A 347 -6.41 9.63 -5.40
C PHE A 347 -4.94 9.85 -5.14
N VAL A 348 -4.08 9.25 -5.93
CA VAL A 348 -2.64 9.55 -5.94
C VAL A 348 -2.20 9.73 -7.39
N LEU A 349 -1.54 10.84 -7.68
CA LEU A 349 -1.03 11.16 -9.00
C LEU A 349 0.48 10.89 -9.04
N VAL A 350 0.91 9.95 -9.87
CA VAL A 350 2.31 9.55 -10.01
C VAL A 350 2.83 9.92 -11.39
N ARG A 351 4.01 10.52 -11.45
CA ARG A 351 4.66 10.96 -12.70
C ARG A 351 6.11 10.52 -12.79
N GLY A 352 6.56 10.16 -14.01
CA GLY A 352 7.98 9.96 -14.32
C GLY A 352 8.77 11.28 -14.30
N VAL A 353 10.01 11.22 -13.87
CA VAL A 353 10.94 12.36 -13.81
C VAL A 353 11.96 12.31 -14.94
#